data_3ddc131ea55d3a5d04f14f118600071f
#
_entry.id   3ddc131ea55d3a5d04f14f118600071f
#
_cell.length_a   1.000
_cell.length_b   1.000
_cell.length_c   1.000
_cell.angle_alpha   90.00
_cell.angle_beta   90.00
_cell.angle_gamma   90.00
#
_symmetry.space_group_name_H-M   'P 1'
#
loop_
_entity.id
_entity.type
_entity.pdbx_description
1 polymer ?
#
loop_
_entity_poly.entity_id
_entity_poly.type
_entity_poly.pdbx_seq_one_letter_code
_entity_poly.pdbx_strand_id
1 'polypeptide(L)'
;MDKTARPRGPTLVPRRQAGVALILLALAAPSVLAAQQQWLNSPIGDGDRPVFPFFEGWYDNGDGTYTISFGYLNRNTRQVIEIPHGDRNHIEPAEFNGAQPTYFLASRNRGVFAVTIPTDRRDEDIWWYLTDEEGNEYKVPGRARSPAYELDWYPRPHGSLPPLVWFQSESEAGKGPEGVWADATLTTRVGQAIELSVSTRDESVRDPADPRFREMIPVRVVWSKYQGPAGELTYGRPGSPSQETTTGDSGPGAEVISLPDARGTARVLATFHAPGEYVMRAQADNWSGPDSTSGDQCCWSNAYVRVRVSQ
;
A
#
# COMPACT_ATOMS: atom_id res chain seq x y z
N MET A 1 -55.51 -80.08 -15.34
CA MET A 1 -55.47 -79.37 -16.61
C MET A 1 -54.95 -77.95 -16.38
N ASP A 2 -53.85 -77.84 -16.70
CA ASP A 2 -52.80 -76.81 -16.77
C ASP A 2 -53.22 -75.54 -17.55
N LYS A 3 -52.98 -74.38 -17.04
CA LYS A 3 -52.61 -73.18 -17.83
C LYS A 3 -51.80 -72.20 -16.99
N THR A 4 -50.52 -72.25 -17.23
CA THR A 4 -49.48 -71.31 -16.82
C THR A 4 -49.75 -69.91 -17.37
N ALA A 5 -49.71 -68.89 -16.54
CA ALA A 5 -49.64 -67.50 -16.88
C ALA A 5 -48.24 -66.95 -16.50
N ARG A 6 -47.46 -66.45 -17.49
CA ARG A 6 -46.22 -65.82 -17.28
C ARG A 6 -46.34 -64.34 -16.75
N PRO A 7 -45.52 -63.93 -15.85
CA PRO A 7 -45.47 -62.50 -15.44
C PRO A 7 -44.77 -61.65 -16.43
N ARG A 8 -45.31 -60.45 -16.73
CA ARG A 8 -44.72 -59.40 -17.50
C ARG A 8 -43.59 -58.68 -16.68
N GLY A 9 -42.37 -58.58 -17.22
CA GLY A 9 -41.30 -57.86 -16.59
C GLY A 9 -41.47 -56.34 -16.62
N PRO A 10 -40.80 -55.63 -15.74
CA PRO A 10 -40.87 -54.15 -15.65
C PRO A 10 -40.13 -53.49 -16.79
N THR A 11 -40.77 -52.48 -17.38
CA THR A 11 -40.21 -51.58 -18.39
C THR A 11 -39.15 -50.67 -17.76
N LEU A 12 -37.91 -50.76 -18.27
CA LEU A 12 -36.80 -49.84 -17.97
C LEU A 12 -37.05 -48.46 -18.59
N VAL A 13 -37.20 -47.45 -17.74
CA VAL A 13 -37.21 -46.05 -18.12
C VAL A 13 -35.73 -45.56 -18.20
N PRO A 14 -35.29 -44.88 -19.25
CA PRO A 14 -33.88 -44.49 -19.38
C PRO A 14 -33.52 -43.34 -18.43
N ARG A 15 -32.58 -43.62 -17.54
CA ARG A 15 -32.01 -42.74 -16.50
C ARG A 15 -30.82 -41.96 -17.10
N ARG A 16 -31.02 -41.11 -18.13
CA ARG A 16 -29.92 -40.43 -18.81
C ARG A 16 -29.97 -38.90 -18.90
N GLN A 17 -30.83 -38.22 -18.16
CA GLN A 17 -30.91 -36.75 -18.23
C GLN A 17 -30.65 -35.97 -16.94
N ALA A 18 -30.47 -36.62 -15.79
CA ALA A 18 -30.24 -35.95 -14.51
C ALA A 18 -28.76 -35.61 -14.23
N GLY A 19 -27.81 -36.25 -14.97
CA GLY A 19 -26.37 -36.06 -14.71
C GLY A 19 -25.74 -34.81 -15.32
N VAL A 20 -26.28 -34.26 -16.41
CA VAL A 20 -25.68 -33.16 -17.14
C VAL A 20 -26.02 -31.81 -16.51
N ALA A 21 -27.18 -31.68 -15.91
CA ALA A 21 -27.60 -30.42 -15.26
C ALA A 21 -26.81 -30.10 -13.96
N LEU A 22 -26.40 -31.14 -13.21
CA LEU A 22 -25.64 -30.99 -11.96
C LEU A 22 -24.16 -30.64 -12.23
N ILE A 23 -23.59 -31.10 -13.33
CA ILE A 23 -22.19 -30.78 -13.70
C ILE A 23 -22.05 -29.35 -14.21
N LEU A 24 -23.04 -28.79 -14.89
CA LEU A 24 -23.04 -27.40 -15.34
C LEU A 24 -23.23 -26.39 -14.20
N LEU A 25 -23.91 -26.72 -13.10
CA LEU A 25 -24.03 -25.85 -11.94
C LEU A 25 -22.75 -25.82 -11.08
N ALA A 26 -21.97 -26.90 -11.04
CA ALA A 26 -20.73 -26.99 -10.27
C ALA A 26 -19.55 -26.26 -10.91
N LEU A 27 -19.60 -26.01 -12.23
CA LEU A 27 -18.54 -25.27 -12.95
C LEU A 27 -18.75 -23.76 -12.96
N ALA A 28 -19.93 -23.26 -12.65
CA ALA A 28 -20.23 -21.82 -12.60
C ALA A 28 -19.98 -21.17 -11.21
N ALA A 29 -19.96 -21.96 -10.13
CA ALA A 29 -19.84 -21.45 -8.77
C ALA A 29 -18.49 -20.79 -8.42
N PRO A 30 -17.29 -21.27 -8.86
CA PRO A 30 -16.04 -20.65 -8.49
C PRO A 30 -15.80 -19.30 -9.19
N SER A 31 -16.38 -19.09 -10.37
CA SER A 31 -16.19 -17.86 -11.13
C SER A 31 -16.92 -16.65 -10.52
N VAL A 32 -18.06 -16.87 -9.87
CA VAL A 32 -18.85 -15.80 -9.26
C VAL A 32 -18.23 -15.32 -7.95
N LEU A 33 -17.64 -16.23 -7.16
CA LEU A 33 -16.96 -15.88 -5.91
C LEU A 33 -15.65 -15.14 -6.15
N ALA A 34 -14.87 -15.53 -7.17
CA ALA A 34 -13.65 -14.82 -7.54
C ALA A 34 -13.94 -13.41 -8.10
N ALA A 35 -15.03 -13.25 -8.87
CA ALA A 35 -15.46 -11.96 -9.38
C ALA A 35 -15.91 -11.00 -8.27
N GLN A 36 -16.62 -11.51 -7.24
CA GLN A 36 -17.05 -10.70 -6.09
C GLN A 36 -15.87 -10.24 -5.24
N GLN A 37 -14.87 -11.08 -5.02
CA GLN A 37 -13.71 -10.74 -4.22
C GLN A 37 -12.80 -9.72 -4.93
N GLN A 38 -12.70 -9.80 -6.25
CA GLN A 38 -11.99 -8.84 -7.07
C GLN A 38 -12.71 -7.47 -7.10
N TRP A 39 -14.04 -7.47 -7.03
CA TRP A 39 -14.86 -6.27 -7.07
C TRP A 39 -14.74 -5.41 -5.81
N LEU A 40 -14.54 -6.03 -4.63
CA LEU A 40 -14.45 -5.35 -3.34
C LEU A 40 -13.17 -4.55 -3.12
N ASN A 41 -12.07 -4.88 -3.82
CA ASN A 41 -10.75 -4.30 -3.59
C ASN A 41 -10.13 -3.62 -4.83
N SER A 42 -10.89 -3.48 -5.91
CA SER A 42 -10.38 -2.90 -7.15
C SER A 42 -10.87 -1.46 -7.35
N PRO A 43 -10.04 -0.61 -7.97
CA PRO A 43 -10.49 0.66 -8.49
C PRO A 43 -11.64 0.46 -9.48
N ILE A 44 -12.58 1.39 -9.53
CA ILE A 44 -13.77 1.30 -10.40
C ILE A 44 -13.81 2.33 -11.53
N GLY A 45 -12.80 3.15 -11.65
CA GLY A 45 -12.68 4.20 -12.66
C GLY A 45 -12.39 5.56 -12.02
N ASP A 46 -12.09 6.56 -12.85
CA ASP A 46 -11.87 7.93 -12.41
C ASP A 46 -13.19 8.70 -12.31
N GLY A 47 -13.21 9.83 -11.60
CA GLY A 47 -14.37 10.69 -11.40
C GLY A 47 -14.65 10.97 -9.93
N ASP A 48 -13.65 11.46 -9.21
CA ASP A 48 -13.71 11.87 -7.81
C ASP A 48 -14.26 10.78 -6.87
N ARG A 49 -13.88 9.53 -7.17
CA ARG A 49 -14.27 8.39 -6.33
C ARG A 49 -13.67 8.54 -4.93
N PRO A 50 -14.40 8.10 -3.88
CA PRO A 50 -13.96 8.30 -2.51
C PRO A 50 -12.68 7.54 -2.16
N VAL A 51 -11.99 8.05 -1.15
CA VAL A 51 -10.86 7.41 -0.49
C VAL A 51 -11.32 6.78 0.80
N PHE A 52 -11.02 5.51 0.99
CA PHE A 52 -11.34 4.78 2.20
C PHE A 52 -10.10 4.56 3.06
N PRO A 53 -10.11 4.90 4.34
CA PRO A 53 -9.03 4.58 5.25
C PRO A 53 -9.03 3.08 5.59
N PHE A 54 -7.85 2.52 5.85
CA PHE A 54 -7.68 1.12 6.26
C PHE A 54 -6.75 1.01 7.46
N PHE A 55 -7.15 0.19 8.41
CA PHE A 55 -6.25 -0.34 9.43
C PHE A 55 -5.53 -1.55 8.86
N GLU A 56 -4.20 -1.50 8.84
CA GLU A 56 -3.37 -2.56 8.26
C GLU A 56 -2.94 -3.61 9.28
N GLY A 57 -2.85 -3.21 10.53
CA GLY A 57 -2.40 -4.05 11.62
C GLY A 57 -1.49 -3.28 12.59
N TRP A 58 -0.91 -4.00 13.55
CA TRP A 58 -0.08 -3.41 14.59
C TRP A 58 1.13 -4.31 14.87
N TYR A 59 2.21 -3.69 15.34
CA TYR A 59 3.45 -4.36 15.74
C TYR A 59 3.68 -4.18 17.22
N ASP A 60 4.13 -5.24 17.91
CA ASP A 60 4.80 -5.11 19.20
C ASP A 60 6.28 -4.79 18.93
N ASN A 61 6.74 -3.63 19.39
CA ASN A 61 8.12 -3.19 19.15
C ASN A 61 9.10 -3.82 20.14
N GLY A 62 8.61 -4.51 21.18
CA GLY A 62 9.43 -5.16 22.18
C GLY A 62 10.13 -4.22 23.19
N ASP A 63 9.88 -2.92 23.07
CA ASP A 63 10.42 -1.86 23.93
C ASP A 63 9.37 -1.20 24.85
N GLY A 64 8.16 -1.79 24.90
CA GLY A 64 7.02 -1.24 25.63
C GLY A 64 6.17 -0.28 24.81
N THR A 65 6.32 -0.29 23.50
CA THR A 65 5.49 0.47 22.56
C THR A 65 4.86 -0.42 21.50
N TYR A 66 3.81 0.09 20.87
CA TYR A 66 3.11 -0.57 19.77
C TYR A 66 2.98 0.38 18.59
N THR A 67 3.32 -0.08 17.38
CA THR A 67 3.15 0.67 16.14
C THR A 67 1.88 0.23 15.42
N ILE A 68 0.93 1.15 15.23
CA ILE A 68 -0.34 0.94 14.53
C ILE A 68 -0.19 1.47 13.11
N SER A 69 -0.34 0.58 12.11
CA SER A 69 -0.14 0.88 10.70
C SER A 69 -1.46 1.13 9.98
N PHE A 70 -1.48 2.16 9.13
CA PHE A 70 -2.61 2.56 8.31
C PHE A 70 -2.25 2.64 6.84
N GLY A 71 -3.23 2.37 6.01
CA GLY A 71 -3.20 2.55 4.58
C GLY A 71 -4.54 3.09 4.06
N TYR A 72 -4.72 3.14 2.77
CA TYR A 72 -5.97 3.59 2.16
C TYR A 72 -6.26 2.90 0.83
N LEU A 73 -7.51 3.02 0.38
CA LEU A 73 -7.93 2.71 -0.98
C LEU A 73 -8.54 3.95 -1.63
N ASN A 74 -7.83 4.54 -2.57
CA ASN A 74 -8.41 5.50 -3.50
C ASN A 74 -9.10 4.70 -4.63
N ARG A 75 -10.44 4.83 -4.75
CA ARG A 75 -11.25 4.06 -5.70
C ARG A 75 -11.06 4.51 -7.16
N ASN A 76 -10.31 5.58 -7.40
CA ASN A 76 -9.94 6.00 -8.74
C ASN A 76 -8.86 5.09 -9.33
N THR A 77 -8.86 4.94 -10.64
CA THR A 77 -7.88 4.12 -11.39
C THR A 77 -6.56 4.87 -11.60
N ARG A 78 -6.64 6.18 -11.84
CA ARG A 78 -5.50 7.04 -12.15
C ARG A 78 -5.53 8.39 -11.42
N GLN A 79 -6.69 8.83 -10.97
CA GLN A 79 -6.86 10.15 -10.36
C GLN A 79 -6.32 10.16 -8.93
N VAL A 80 -5.48 11.14 -8.65
CA VAL A 80 -5.04 11.49 -7.30
C VAL A 80 -6.14 12.32 -6.64
N ILE A 81 -6.39 12.07 -5.37
CA ILE A 81 -7.32 12.87 -4.53
C ILE A 81 -6.51 13.62 -3.48
N GLU A 82 -6.84 14.87 -3.24
CA GLU A 82 -6.25 15.69 -2.18
C GLU A 82 -7.29 16.04 -1.13
N ILE A 83 -7.02 15.66 0.12
CA ILE A 83 -7.88 15.98 1.27
C ILE A 83 -6.97 16.60 2.33
N PRO A 84 -6.94 17.93 2.47
CA PRO A 84 -6.15 18.63 3.48
C PRO A 84 -6.52 18.21 4.90
N HIS A 85 -5.58 18.36 5.84
CA HIS A 85 -5.89 18.20 7.27
C HIS A 85 -6.98 19.19 7.70
N GLY A 86 -7.86 18.74 8.58
CA GLY A 86 -9.01 19.48 9.08
C GLY A 86 -10.20 18.55 9.28
N ASP A 87 -11.40 19.10 9.26
CA ASP A 87 -12.64 18.35 9.53
C ASP A 87 -12.82 17.15 8.59
N ARG A 88 -12.29 17.23 7.36
CA ARG A 88 -12.41 16.18 6.35
C ARG A 88 -11.29 15.12 6.39
N ASN A 89 -10.22 15.36 7.14
CA ASN A 89 -9.09 14.43 7.24
C ASN A 89 -8.39 14.65 8.59
N HIS A 90 -8.73 13.85 9.57
CA HIS A 90 -8.18 13.97 10.92
C HIS A 90 -8.04 12.61 11.61
N ILE A 91 -7.23 12.61 12.67
CA ILE A 91 -7.04 11.47 13.56
C ILE A 91 -7.51 11.85 14.96
N GLU A 92 -8.14 10.92 15.64
CA GLU A 92 -8.44 10.97 17.07
C GLU A 92 -7.74 9.81 17.80
N PRO A 93 -7.14 10.05 18.98
CA PRO A 93 -6.99 11.34 19.69
C PRO A 93 -6.15 12.40 18.95
N ALA A 94 -6.38 13.66 19.26
CA ALA A 94 -5.84 14.81 18.54
C ALA A 94 -4.31 14.92 18.54
N GLU A 95 -3.61 14.33 19.50
CA GLU A 95 -2.14 14.32 19.54
C GLU A 95 -1.50 13.54 18.38
N PHE A 96 -2.24 12.63 17.75
CA PHE A 96 -1.78 11.90 16.57
C PHE A 96 -2.19 12.57 15.25
N ASN A 97 -3.02 13.62 15.34
CA ASN A 97 -3.48 14.33 14.16
C ASN A 97 -2.32 15.08 13.49
N GLY A 98 -2.20 14.91 12.17
CA GLY A 98 -1.08 15.43 11.38
C GLY A 98 -0.11 14.33 10.92
N ALA A 99 -0.25 13.09 11.43
CA ALA A 99 0.55 11.95 10.92
C ALA A 99 0.05 11.43 9.57
N GLN A 100 -1.23 11.60 9.26
CA GLN A 100 -1.87 11.06 8.05
C GLN A 100 -1.50 11.86 6.78
N PRO A 101 -1.62 11.24 5.58
CA PRO A 101 -1.39 11.93 4.32
C PRO A 101 -2.50 12.94 4.00
N THR A 102 -2.16 13.91 3.14
CA THR A 102 -3.15 14.80 2.48
C THR A 102 -3.24 14.54 0.98
N TYR A 103 -2.41 13.66 0.46
CA TYR A 103 -2.28 13.33 -0.96
C TYR A 103 -2.45 11.81 -1.16
N PHE A 104 -3.46 11.43 -1.92
CA PHE A 104 -3.88 10.05 -2.04
C PHE A 104 -3.70 9.56 -3.48
N LEU A 105 -2.63 8.84 -3.73
CA LEU A 105 -2.39 8.17 -5.00
C LEU A 105 -3.51 7.21 -5.33
N ALA A 106 -3.74 6.98 -6.61
CA ALA A 106 -4.75 6.02 -7.07
C ALA A 106 -4.50 4.60 -6.53
N SER A 107 -5.56 3.82 -6.46
CA SER A 107 -5.52 2.42 -6.07
C SER A 107 -5.27 2.18 -4.57
N ARG A 108 -4.92 0.94 -4.21
CA ARG A 108 -4.64 0.51 -2.83
C ARG A 108 -3.21 0.87 -2.44
N ASN A 109 -3.07 1.64 -1.37
CA ASN A 109 -1.78 1.99 -0.78
C ASN A 109 -1.70 1.47 0.66
N ARG A 110 -0.70 0.65 0.96
CA ARG A 110 -0.52 -0.04 2.22
C ARG A 110 0.59 0.61 3.04
N GLY A 111 0.47 0.51 4.40
CA GLY A 111 1.51 0.99 5.31
C GLY A 111 1.96 2.42 5.03
N VAL A 112 0.99 3.30 4.76
CA VAL A 112 1.24 4.66 4.31
C VAL A 112 1.79 5.51 5.44
N PHE A 113 1.32 5.28 6.65
CA PHE A 113 1.84 5.89 7.86
C PHE A 113 1.57 4.99 9.07
N ALA A 114 2.19 5.31 10.17
CA ALA A 114 1.97 4.64 11.43
C ALA A 114 1.88 5.64 12.59
N VAL A 115 1.27 5.16 13.68
CA VAL A 115 1.19 5.85 14.96
C VAL A 115 1.76 4.91 16.02
N THR A 116 2.71 5.39 16.82
CA THR A 116 3.28 4.62 17.92
C THR A 116 2.69 5.04 19.25
N ILE A 117 2.22 4.07 20.01
CA ILE A 117 1.59 4.27 21.34
C ILE A 117 2.32 3.47 22.41
N PRO A 118 2.38 3.95 23.67
CA PRO A 118 2.94 3.19 24.76
C PRO A 118 1.97 2.10 25.26
N THR A 119 2.51 1.15 26.03
CA THR A 119 1.78 -0.04 26.53
C THR A 119 0.53 0.33 27.34
N ASP A 120 0.58 1.39 28.13
CA ASP A 120 -0.56 1.85 28.96
C ASP A 120 -1.75 2.39 28.12
N ARG A 121 -1.52 2.63 26.84
CA ARG A 121 -2.55 3.04 25.88
C ARG A 121 -2.95 1.95 24.89
N ARG A 122 -2.52 0.71 25.09
CA ARG A 122 -2.76 -0.41 24.18
C ARG A 122 -4.24 -0.66 23.87
N ASP A 123 -5.11 -0.36 24.84
CA ASP A 123 -6.55 -0.57 24.71
C ASP A 123 -7.28 0.60 24.04
N GLU A 124 -6.57 1.66 23.71
CA GLU A 124 -7.13 2.81 23.04
C GLU A 124 -7.30 2.57 21.54
N ASP A 125 -8.41 3.08 20.98
CA ASP A 125 -8.66 3.09 19.55
C ASP A 125 -8.12 4.39 18.94
N ILE A 126 -7.29 4.27 17.90
CA ILE A 126 -6.82 5.41 17.12
C ILE A 126 -7.68 5.49 15.87
N TRP A 127 -8.57 6.47 15.81
CA TRP A 127 -9.51 6.61 14.70
C TRP A 127 -8.96 7.53 13.61
N TRP A 128 -8.94 7.07 12.37
CA TRP A 128 -8.69 7.90 11.20
C TRP A 128 -9.99 8.16 10.45
N TYR A 129 -10.30 9.44 10.22
CA TYR A 129 -11.50 9.93 9.54
C TYR A 129 -11.15 10.53 8.20
N LEU A 130 -11.92 10.19 7.17
CA LEU A 130 -11.91 10.81 5.85
C LEU A 130 -13.33 11.16 5.44
N THR A 131 -13.54 12.34 4.87
CA THR A 131 -14.85 12.77 4.35
C THR A 131 -14.69 13.18 2.89
N ASP A 132 -15.55 12.64 2.02
CA ASP A 132 -15.55 12.96 0.58
C ASP A 132 -16.20 14.33 0.30
N GLU A 133 -16.27 14.71 -0.99
CA GLU A 133 -16.85 15.98 -1.43
C GLU A 133 -18.38 16.03 -1.20
N GLU A 134 -19.04 14.87 -1.20
CA GLU A 134 -20.48 14.74 -0.93
C GLU A 134 -20.81 14.77 0.56
N GLY A 135 -19.80 14.80 1.45
CA GLY A 135 -19.96 14.82 2.90
C GLY A 135 -20.13 13.43 3.53
N ASN A 136 -19.85 12.35 2.80
CA ASN A 136 -19.87 11.02 3.39
C ASN A 136 -18.59 10.78 4.21
N GLU A 137 -18.76 10.40 5.46
CA GLU A 137 -17.66 10.07 6.37
C GLU A 137 -17.28 8.59 6.28
N TYR A 138 -15.99 8.33 6.17
CA TYR A 138 -15.36 7.01 6.23
C TYR A 138 -14.33 7.01 7.33
N LYS A 139 -14.38 6.01 8.21
CA LYS A 139 -13.44 5.93 9.33
C LYS A 139 -13.03 4.50 9.65
N VAL A 140 -11.87 4.37 10.25
CA VAL A 140 -11.34 3.07 10.68
C VAL A 140 -10.61 3.22 12.02
N PRO A 141 -10.82 2.29 12.98
CA PRO A 141 -10.04 2.23 14.21
C PRO A 141 -8.75 1.43 14.01
N GLY A 142 -7.62 1.98 14.40
CA GLY A 142 -6.39 1.23 14.65
C GLY A 142 -6.37 0.71 16.08
N ARG A 143 -6.00 -0.57 16.28
CA ARG A 143 -6.11 -1.27 17.57
C ARG A 143 -4.95 -2.21 17.81
N ALA A 144 -4.15 -1.96 18.85
CA ALA A 144 -3.03 -2.82 19.21
C ALA A 144 -3.44 -4.08 20.01
N ARG A 145 -4.75 -4.29 20.28
CA ARG A 145 -5.27 -5.40 21.09
C ARG A 145 -5.91 -6.55 20.29
N SER A 146 -6.04 -6.41 18.97
CA SER A 146 -6.65 -7.44 18.14
C SER A 146 -5.60 -8.41 17.61
N PRO A 147 -5.51 -9.66 18.11
CA PRO A 147 -4.48 -10.60 17.65
C PRO A 147 -4.60 -10.98 16.17
N ALA A 148 -5.81 -10.85 15.59
CA ALA A 148 -6.02 -11.12 14.16
C ALA A 148 -5.32 -10.11 13.23
N TYR A 149 -4.88 -8.97 13.78
CA TYR A 149 -4.19 -7.90 13.06
C TYR A 149 -2.78 -7.65 13.58
N GLU A 150 -2.26 -8.57 14.42
CA GLU A 150 -0.87 -8.51 14.85
C GLU A 150 0.05 -8.82 13.66
N LEU A 151 0.96 -7.91 13.42
CA LEU A 151 1.99 -8.00 12.40
C LEU A 151 3.32 -8.36 13.08
N ASP A 152 4.24 -8.92 12.35
CA ASP A 152 5.55 -9.27 12.87
C ASP A 152 6.68 -8.66 12.04
N TRP A 153 7.87 -8.60 12.61
CA TRP A 153 9.10 -8.15 11.96
C TRP A 153 9.95 -9.31 11.43
N TYR A 154 9.42 -10.54 11.52
CA TYR A 154 10.13 -11.72 11.05
C TYR A 154 10.12 -11.81 9.53
N PRO A 155 11.10 -12.48 8.93
CA PRO A 155 11.08 -12.76 7.51
C PRO A 155 9.79 -13.49 7.12
N ARG A 156 9.17 -13.02 6.07
CA ARG A 156 8.01 -13.70 5.49
C ARG A 156 8.41 -15.05 4.90
N PRO A 157 7.45 -15.92 4.53
CA PRO A 157 7.77 -17.12 3.76
C PRO A 157 8.74 -16.72 2.64
N HIS A 158 9.82 -17.46 2.48
CA HIS A 158 10.90 -17.15 1.53
C HIS A 158 11.93 -16.11 1.97
N GLY A 159 11.82 -15.52 3.15
CA GLY A 159 12.86 -14.69 3.76
C GLY A 159 12.83 -13.20 3.44
N SER A 160 11.75 -12.68 2.85
CA SER A 160 11.64 -11.25 2.55
C SER A 160 11.43 -10.40 3.80
N LEU A 161 12.14 -9.26 3.85
CA LEU A 161 12.10 -8.26 4.91
C LEU A 161 11.83 -6.87 4.31
N PRO A 162 11.25 -5.93 5.09
CA PRO A 162 11.23 -4.53 4.71
C PRO A 162 12.65 -4.01 4.49
N PRO A 163 12.95 -3.32 3.36
CA PRO A 163 14.27 -2.74 3.13
C PRO A 163 14.63 -1.70 4.19
N LEU A 164 15.89 -1.59 4.56
CA LEU A 164 16.39 -0.45 5.33
C LEU A 164 16.35 0.81 4.47
N VAL A 165 16.01 1.95 5.10
CA VAL A 165 16.02 3.27 4.46
C VAL A 165 16.72 4.28 5.37
N TRP A 166 17.50 5.21 4.79
CA TRP A 166 18.18 6.28 5.53
C TRP A 166 18.48 7.48 4.63
N PHE A 167 18.70 8.65 5.24
CA PHE A 167 19.07 9.87 4.53
C PHE A 167 20.60 10.15 4.55
N GLN A 168 21.19 10.22 5.71
CA GLN A 168 22.60 10.62 5.88
C GLN A 168 23.51 9.44 6.17
N SER A 169 23.17 8.65 7.17
CA SER A 169 23.98 7.51 7.63
C SER A 169 23.17 6.24 7.76
N GLU A 170 23.73 5.13 7.31
CA GLU A 170 23.10 3.81 7.48
C GLU A 170 22.93 3.43 8.96
N SER A 171 23.74 4.02 9.87
CA SER A 171 23.56 3.81 11.32
C SER A 171 22.24 4.39 11.87
N GLU A 172 21.58 5.25 11.12
CA GLU A 172 20.29 5.86 11.44
C GLU A 172 19.14 5.28 10.60
N ALA A 173 19.40 4.14 9.96
CA ALA A 173 18.42 3.49 9.12
C ALA A 173 17.22 3.00 9.93
N GLY A 174 16.05 3.17 9.35
CA GLY A 174 14.80 2.59 9.86
C GLY A 174 14.16 1.69 8.84
N LYS A 175 13.05 1.07 9.23
CA LYS A 175 12.25 0.19 8.38
C LYS A 175 10.78 0.22 8.75
N GLY A 176 9.96 -0.32 7.85
CA GLY A 176 8.53 -0.46 8.04
C GLY A 176 7.75 0.84 7.87
N PRO A 177 6.48 0.86 8.31
CA PRO A 177 5.54 1.96 8.02
C PRO A 177 5.86 3.25 8.78
N GLU A 178 6.51 3.19 9.94
CA GLU A 178 6.97 4.37 10.68
C GLU A 178 8.15 5.03 9.95
N GLY A 179 9.10 4.22 9.48
CA GLY A 179 10.22 4.67 8.65
C GLY A 179 11.17 5.63 9.34
N VAL A 180 11.75 6.53 8.54
CA VAL A 180 12.70 7.55 9.02
C VAL A 180 12.33 8.94 8.51
N TRP A 181 12.70 9.95 9.28
CA TRP A 181 12.57 11.36 8.91
C TRP A 181 13.95 11.98 8.65
N ALA A 182 14.06 12.76 7.58
CA ALA A 182 15.25 13.59 7.39
C ALA A 182 15.29 14.69 8.46
N ASP A 183 16.47 14.90 9.07
CA ASP A 183 16.67 15.92 10.09
C ASP A 183 16.51 17.33 9.52
N ALA A 184 17.02 17.55 8.32
CA ALA A 184 17.01 18.85 7.67
C ALA A 184 15.73 19.05 6.85
N THR A 185 15.17 20.27 6.93
CA THR A 185 14.18 20.76 5.98
C THR A 185 14.90 21.32 4.75
N LEU A 186 14.59 20.77 3.57
CA LEU A 186 15.08 21.29 2.30
C LEU A 186 14.35 22.58 1.94
N THR A 187 15.00 23.46 1.18
CA THR A 187 14.39 24.73 0.74
C THR A 187 14.56 24.94 -0.76
N THR A 188 13.50 25.39 -1.42
CA THR A 188 13.53 25.76 -2.84
C THR A 188 12.53 26.89 -3.13
N ARG A 189 12.40 27.28 -4.40
CA ARG A 189 11.40 28.25 -4.87
C ARG A 189 10.45 27.59 -5.84
N VAL A 190 9.26 28.21 -5.98
CA VAL A 190 8.30 27.81 -7.00
C VAL A 190 8.98 27.74 -8.38
N GLY A 191 8.76 26.62 -9.07
CA GLY A 191 9.33 26.39 -10.40
C GLY A 191 10.81 25.99 -10.43
N GLN A 192 11.51 25.98 -9.28
CA GLN A 192 12.90 25.56 -9.19
C GLN A 192 12.97 24.09 -8.75
N ALA A 193 13.61 23.27 -9.56
CA ALA A 193 13.84 21.87 -9.21
C ALA A 193 14.79 21.71 -8.03
N ILE A 194 14.49 20.78 -7.13
CA ILE A 194 15.36 20.37 -6.03
C ILE A 194 15.56 18.86 -6.06
N GLU A 195 16.76 18.39 -5.76
CA GLU A 195 17.05 16.96 -5.66
C GLU A 195 16.53 16.41 -4.31
N LEU A 196 15.72 15.35 -4.39
CA LEU A 196 15.37 14.51 -3.27
C LEU A 196 16.13 13.19 -3.41
N SER A 197 16.69 12.70 -2.32
CA SER A 197 17.44 11.45 -2.31
C SER A 197 17.21 10.67 -1.03
N VAL A 198 17.15 9.35 -1.16
CA VAL A 198 17.10 8.40 -0.05
C VAL A 198 17.93 7.19 -0.40
N SER A 199 18.68 6.68 0.56
CA SER A 199 19.44 5.44 0.42
C SER A 199 18.65 4.27 1.00
N THR A 200 18.84 3.10 0.41
CA THR A 200 18.15 1.89 0.83
C THR A 200 18.98 0.64 0.58
N ARG A 201 18.71 -0.42 1.35
CA ARG A 201 19.30 -1.74 1.19
C ARG A 201 18.30 -2.82 1.61
N ASP A 202 18.13 -3.82 0.76
CA ASP A 202 17.39 -5.05 1.11
C ASP A 202 18.26 -5.93 2.03
N GLU A 203 17.67 -6.37 3.14
CA GLU A 203 18.30 -7.28 4.10
C GLU A 203 17.74 -8.71 3.99
N SER A 204 16.87 -8.95 3.03
CA SER A 204 16.24 -10.26 2.88
C SER A 204 17.26 -11.35 2.63
N VAL A 205 17.09 -12.48 3.33
CA VAL A 205 17.91 -13.68 3.16
C VAL A 205 17.03 -14.75 2.52
N ARG A 206 17.13 -14.86 1.20
CA ARG A 206 16.34 -15.81 0.41
C ARG A 206 17.17 -17.03 0.06
N ASP A 207 16.51 -18.19 -0.08
CA ASP A 207 17.17 -19.42 -0.49
C ASP A 207 17.57 -19.32 -1.97
N PRO A 208 18.85 -19.33 -2.33
CA PRO A 208 19.31 -19.25 -3.71
C PRO A 208 18.97 -20.52 -4.52
N ALA A 209 18.62 -21.63 -3.87
CA ALA A 209 18.16 -22.85 -4.54
C ALA A 209 16.70 -22.75 -4.97
N ASP A 210 15.91 -21.81 -4.43
CA ASP A 210 14.55 -21.55 -4.87
C ASP A 210 14.58 -20.87 -6.27
N PRO A 211 13.96 -21.48 -7.29
CA PRO A 211 13.99 -20.93 -8.64
C PRO A 211 13.37 -19.54 -8.79
N ARG A 212 12.57 -19.09 -7.81
CA ARG A 212 11.98 -17.75 -7.77
C ARG A 212 13.00 -16.65 -7.46
N PHE A 213 14.12 -17.02 -6.81
CA PHE A 213 15.16 -16.09 -6.37
C PHE A 213 16.49 -16.28 -7.09
N ARG A 214 16.48 -16.88 -8.30
CA ARG A 214 17.67 -17.02 -9.13
C ARG A 214 18.25 -15.67 -9.56
N GLU A 215 17.37 -14.68 -9.72
CA GLU A 215 17.75 -13.31 -10.01
C GLU A 215 17.53 -12.45 -8.76
N MET A 216 18.37 -11.44 -8.61
CA MET A 216 18.22 -10.48 -7.52
C MET A 216 16.93 -9.70 -7.69
N ILE A 217 16.15 -9.62 -6.62
CA ILE A 217 14.94 -8.80 -6.59
C ILE A 217 15.35 -7.35 -6.37
N PRO A 218 15.04 -6.43 -7.31
CA PRO A 218 15.37 -5.03 -7.14
C PRO A 218 14.60 -4.40 -6.00
N VAL A 219 15.19 -3.40 -5.33
CA VAL A 219 14.41 -2.49 -4.49
C VAL A 219 13.83 -1.41 -5.37
N ARG A 220 12.54 -1.19 -5.25
CA ARG A 220 11.80 -0.11 -5.89
C ARG A 220 11.63 1.01 -4.86
N VAL A 221 11.88 2.25 -5.25
CA VAL A 221 11.62 3.43 -4.44
C VAL A 221 10.62 4.32 -5.15
N VAL A 222 9.50 4.58 -4.48
CA VAL A 222 8.41 5.41 -4.99
C VAL A 222 8.42 6.75 -4.26
N TRP A 223 8.78 7.83 -4.96
CA TRP A 223 8.67 9.18 -4.46
C TRP A 223 7.30 9.76 -4.74
N SER A 224 6.67 10.36 -3.76
CA SER A 224 5.38 11.04 -3.89
C SER A 224 5.25 12.19 -2.90
N LYS A 225 4.36 13.15 -3.21
CA LYS A 225 3.87 14.08 -2.20
C LYS A 225 3.13 13.29 -1.13
N TYR A 226 3.35 13.62 0.12
CA TYR A 226 2.68 13.03 1.25
C TYR A 226 1.73 14.02 1.91
N GLN A 227 2.25 15.23 2.18
CA GLN A 227 1.47 16.36 2.73
C GLN A 227 1.89 17.65 2.03
N GLY A 228 1.01 18.62 2.03
CA GLY A 228 1.32 19.96 1.53
C GLY A 228 0.14 20.61 0.84
N PRO A 229 0.34 21.83 0.32
CA PRO A 229 -0.68 22.53 -0.45
C PRO A 229 -1.16 21.73 -1.65
N ALA A 230 -2.42 21.92 -2.02
CA ALA A 230 -2.94 21.45 -3.28
C ALA A 230 -2.15 22.08 -4.45
N GLY A 231 -1.96 21.31 -5.50
CA GLY A 231 -1.27 21.77 -6.68
C GLY A 231 -0.35 20.72 -7.30
N GLU A 232 0.07 21.05 -8.50
CA GLU A 232 0.91 20.21 -9.31
C GLU A 232 2.33 20.09 -8.74
N LEU A 233 2.87 18.89 -8.82
CA LEU A 233 4.25 18.56 -8.55
C LEU A 233 4.75 17.71 -9.71
N THR A 234 5.88 18.13 -10.30
CA THR A 234 6.51 17.38 -11.40
C THR A 234 7.82 16.77 -10.97
N TYR A 235 8.12 15.60 -11.52
CA TYR A 235 9.36 14.87 -11.24
C TYR A 235 10.24 14.81 -12.49
N GLY A 236 11.54 14.75 -12.26
CA GLY A 236 12.57 14.51 -13.27
C GLY A 236 13.68 13.65 -12.70
N ARG A 237 14.60 13.22 -13.56
CA ARG A 237 15.76 12.42 -13.15
C ARG A 237 17.03 13.25 -13.26
N PRO A 238 17.95 13.20 -12.27
CA PRO A 238 19.25 13.83 -12.38
C PRO A 238 20.00 13.36 -13.64
N GLY A 239 20.50 14.31 -14.43
CA GLY A 239 21.24 14.02 -15.66
C GLY A 239 20.40 13.73 -16.90
N SER A 240 19.07 13.74 -16.79
CA SER A 240 18.17 13.63 -17.96
C SER A 240 17.67 15.03 -18.37
N PRO A 241 17.76 15.41 -19.66
CA PRO A 241 17.24 16.70 -20.14
C PRO A 241 15.71 16.75 -20.26
N SER A 242 15.03 15.61 -20.20
CA SER A 242 13.57 15.53 -20.31
C SER A 242 12.94 15.31 -18.94
N GLN A 243 12.03 16.20 -18.57
CA GLN A 243 11.09 16.02 -17.46
C GLN A 243 9.97 15.06 -17.90
N GLU A 244 10.31 13.93 -18.51
CA GLU A 244 9.31 12.90 -18.73
C GLU A 244 9.01 12.24 -17.38
N THR A 245 7.85 12.57 -16.86
CA THR A 245 7.22 11.82 -15.78
C THR A 245 7.01 10.40 -16.30
N THR A 246 7.90 9.50 -15.94
CA THR A 246 7.63 8.08 -16.17
C THR A 246 6.48 7.73 -15.24
N THR A 247 5.29 7.55 -15.81
CA THR A 247 4.18 6.91 -15.11
C THR A 247 4.55 5.44 -14.93
N GLY A 248 5.35 5.18 -13.90
CA GLY A 248 5.62 3.82 -13.46
C GLY A 248 4.35 3.16 -12.91
N ASP A 249 4.47 1.94 -12.44
CA ASP A 249 3.37 1.15 -11.86
C ASP A 249 2.61 1.84 -10.70
N SER A 250 3.14 2.94 -10.16
CA SER A 250 2.51 3.73 -9.10
C SER A 250 1.49 4.76 -9.59
N GLY A 251 1.31 4.90 -10.89
CA GLY A 251 0.36 5.84 -11.47
C GLY A 251 0.77 7.32 -11.41
N PRO A 252 -0.12 8.25 -11.78
CA PRO A 252 0.13 9.70 -11.72
C PRO A 252 0.44 10.19 -10.32
N GLY A 253 1.32 11.19 -10.21
CA GLY A 253 1.66 11.85 -8.95
C GLY A 253 2.80 11.22 -8.16
N ALA A 254 3.46 10.22 -8.72
CA ALA A 254 4.62 9.56 -8.13
C ALA A 254 5.72 9.30 -9.17
N GLU A 255 6.97 9.22 -8.72
CA GLU A 255 8.12 8.82 -9.53
C GLU A 255 8.77 7.56 -8.96
N VAL A 256 9.03 6.58 -9.82
CA VAL A 256 9.55 5.26 -9.43
C VAL A 256 10.99 5.11 -9.86
N ILE A 257 11.87 4.79 -8.91
CA ILE A 257 13.27 4.45 -9.14
C ILE A 257 13.49 2.98 -8.80
N SER A 258 13.99 2.22 -9.75
CA SER A 258 14.40 0.82 -9.52
C SER A 258 15.90 0.75 -9.25
N LEU A 259 16.27 0.02 -8.19
CA LEU A 259 17.65 -0.24 -7.79
C LEU A 259 17.93 -1.74 -8.00
N PRO A 260 18.51 -2.11 -9.14
CA PRO A 260 18.65 -3.52 -9.55
C PRO A 260 19.55 -4.34 -8.61
N ASP A 261 20.52 -3.68 -7.94
CA ASP A 261 21.42 -4.35 -6.99
C ASP A 261 20.81 -4.49 -5.58
N ALA A 262 19.49 -4.30 -5.46
CA ALA A 262 18.73 -4.32 -4.19
C ALA A 262 19.28 -3.35 -3.13
N ARG A 263 20.07 -2.37 -3.53
CA ARG A 263 20.64 -1.31 -2.68
C ARG A 263 21.08 -0.13 -3.53
N GLY A 264 21.20 1.03 -2.89
CA GLY A 264 21.71 2.24 -3.53
C GLY A 264 20.97 3.49 -3.06
N THR A 265 21.16 4.57 -3.80
CA THR A 265 20.49 5.85 -3.53
C THR A 265 19.52 6.19 -4.66
N ALA A 266 18.26 6.29 -4.34
CA ALA A 266 17.20 6.72 -5.25
C ALA A 266 17.11 8.24 -5.25
N ARG A 267 17.35 8.87 -6.41
CA ARG A 267 17.35 10.32 -6.60
C ARG A 267 16.30 10.74 -7.60
N VAL A 268 15.58 11.81 -7.28
CA VAL A 268 14.64 12.49 -8.18
C VAL A 268 14.82 13.99 -8.09
N LEU A 269 14.49 14.69 -9.17
CA LEU A 269 14.31 16.15 -9.15
C LEU A 269 12.83 16.43 -8.96
N ALA A 270 12.47 17.18 -7.93
CA ALA A 270 11.09 17.60 -7.67
C ALA A 270 10.93 19.09 -7.95
N THR A 271 9.92 19.47 -8.73
CA THR A 271 9.56 20.87 -9.00
C THR A 271 8.17 21.15 -8.48
N PHE A 272 8.08 22.09 -7.56
CA PHE A 272 6.85 22.50 -6.88
C PHE A 272 6.26 23.73 -7.59
N HIS A 273 4.96 23.70 -7.88
CA HIS A 273 4.27 24.78 -8.60
C HIS A 273 3.44 25.70 -7.68
N ALA A 274 3.42 25.44 -6.39
CA ALA A 274 2.83 26.31 -5.37
C ALA A 274 3.76 26.47 -4.17
N PRO A 275 3.78 27.65 -3.51
CA PRO A 275 4.55 27.85 -2.30
C PRO A 275 3.91 27.15 -1.10
N GLY A 276 4.71 26.78 -0.12
CA GLY A 276 4.22 26.21 1.14
C GLY A 276 5.18 25.20 1.77
N GLU A 277 4.69 24.53 2.81
CA GLU A 277 5.38 23.46 3.51
C GLU A 277 4.89 22.12 2.96
N TYR A 278 5.81 21.28 2.55
CA TYR A 278 5.55 19.96 1.99
C TYR A 278 6.24 18.88 2.80
N VAL A 279 5.64 17.71 2.84
CA VAL A 279 6.31 16.46 3.21
C VAL A 279 6.32 15.57 1.98
N MET A 280 7.51 15.15 1.57
CA MET A 280 7.71 14.16 0.52
C MET A 280 7.96 12.81 1.16
N ARG A 281 7.38 11.75 0.60
CA ARG A 281 7.58 10.36 1.03
C ARG A 281 8.31 9.57 -0.05
N ALA A 282 9.34 8.85 0.36
CA ALA A 282 9.92 7.76 -0.40
C ALA A 282 9.47 6.44 0.24
N GLN A 283 8.82 5.57 -0.52
CA GLN A 283 8.53 4.22 -0.10
C GLN A 283 9.48 3.26 -0.82
N ALA A 284 10.38 2.63 -0.07
CA ALA A 284 11.25 1.60 -0.60
C ALA A 284 10.60 0.24 -0.40
N ASP A 285 10.48 -0.56 -1.45
CA ASP A 285 9.89 -1.89 -1.38
C ASP A 285 10.61 -2.90 -2.29
N ASN A 286 10.49 -4.16 -1.95
CA ASN A 286 10.81 -5.30 -2.80
C ASN A 286 9.52 -6.04 -3.20
N TRP A 287 8.46 -5.28 -3.39
CA TRP A 287 7.10 -5.73 -3.66
C TRP A 287 6.96 -6.54 -4.94
N SER A 288 7.77 -6.24 -5.95
CA SER A 288 7.77 -7.01 -7.21
C SER A 288 8.38 -8.40 -7.07
N GLY A 289 8.84 -8.76 -5.88
CA GLY A 289 9.36 -10.09 -5.60
C GLY A 289 8.27 -11.16 -5.53
N PRO A 290 8.67 -12.43 -5.68
CA PRO A 290 7.75 -13.56 -5.64
C PRO A 290 7.04 -13.76 -4.30
N ASP A 291 7.50 -13.09 -3.25
CA ASP A 291 6.88 -13.12 -1.92
C ASP A 291 5.68 -12.19 -1.78
N SER A 292 5.57 -11.23 -2.67
CA SER A 292 4.54 -10.21 -2.57
C SER A 292 3.20 -10.77 -2.99
N THR A 293 2.25 -10.76 -2.08
CA THR A 293 0.86 -11.08 -2.36
C THR A 293 -0.03 -9.90 -2.04
N SER A 294 -1.25 -9.90 -2.57
CA SER A 294 -2.21 -8.83 -2.31
C SER A 294 -2.65 -8.75 -0.84
N GLY A 295 -2.33 -9.76 -0.04
CA GLY A 295 -2.68 -9.85 1.39
C GLY A 295 -1.55 -9.51 2.34
N ASP A 296 -0.31 -9.47 1.86
CA ASP A 296 0.85 -9.31 2.74
C ASP A 296 1.07 -7.86 3.15
N GLN A 297 1.38 -7.68 4.43
CA GLN A 297 1.75 -6.40 5.05
C GLN A 297 3.27 -6.34 5.25
N CYS A 298 4.00 -6.77 4.23
CA CYS A 298 5.45 -6.88 4.29
C CYS A 298 6.10 -6.04 3.20
N CYS A 299 7.32 -5.78 3.47
CA CYS A 299 8.41 -5.64 2.51
C CYS A 299 8.52 -4.24 1.93
N TRP A 300 8.05 -3.22 2.65
CA TRP A 300 8.32 -1.81 2.36
C TRP A 300 8.71 -1.03 3.60
N SER A 301 9.41 0.08 3.36
CA SER A 301 9.78 1.04 4.39
C SER A 301 9.57 2.46 3.89
N ASN A 302 9.15 3.36 4.78
CA ASN A 302 8.91 4.75 4.47
C ASN A 302 10.09 5.63 4.89
N ALA A 303 10.33 6.69 4.12
CA ALA A 303 11.24 7.77 4.47
C ALA A 303 10.58 9.10 4.13
N TYR A 304 10.71 10.09 5.01
CA TYR A 304 10.02 11.38 4.89
C TYR A 304 11.01 12.53 4.95
N VAL A 305 10.84 13.51 4.07
CA VAL A 305 11.63 14.75 4.06
C VAL A 305 10.73 15.97 3.95
N ARG A 306 11.00 16.98 4.76
CA ARG A 306 10.30 18.26 4.72
C ARG A 306 10.92 19.16 3.67
N VAL A 307 10.06 19.84 2.90
CA VAL A 307 10.49 20.81 1.88
C VAL A 307 9.71 22.11 2.07
N ARG A 308 10.43 23.21 2.22
CA ARG A 308 9.85 24.55 2.23
C ARG A 308 10.02 25.21 0.88
N VAL A 309 8.91 25.62 0.27
CA VAL A 309 8.88 26.26 -1.04
C VAL A 309 8.46 27.73 -0.87
N SER A 310 9.35 28.65 -1.23
CA SER A 310 9.06 30.10 -1.24
C SER A 310 8.60 30.55 -2.64
N GLN A 311 8.06 31.76 -2.70
CA GLN A 311 7.71 32.43 -3.98
C GLN A 311 8.94 32.56 -4.87
#